data_b093002c40f5718b6b3a3ef4b5c013ba
#
_entry.id   b093002c40f5718b6b3a3ef4b5c013ba
#
_cell.length_a   1.000
_cell.length_b   1.000
_cell.length_c   1.000
_cell.angle_alpha   90.00
_cell.angle_beta   90.00
_cell.angle_gamma   90.00
#
_symmetry.space_group_name_H-M   'P 1'
#
loop_
_entity.id
_entity.type
_entity.pdbx_description
1 polymer ?
#
loop_
_entity_poly.entity_id
_entity_poly.type
_entity_poly.pdbx_seq_one_letter_code
_entity_poly.pdbx_strand_id
1 'polypeptide(L)'
;NNIPVTYNVSTEQWVTDGTHPLYAYDDATYLIYYPYDSAITGAVSEADLAGKLNSFIPNVDQSTRKNFAASDLMIGTGTLSGTELKVTLQHYMSLVVLCPQGNKYIAGDYEYHSLYTSITSLQAGDVTAGYEPGDGTLRFILPPSVSTDIAISYTTAESRTPSYTLTMTPTKGKYSKIN
;
A
#
# COMPACT_ATOMS: atom_id res chain seq x y z
N ASN A 1 21.71 -0.28 -14.71
CA ASN A 1 21.15 -1.63 -14.73
C ASN A 1 19.98 -1.70 -13.73
N ASN A 2 18.91 -2.38 -14.10
CA ASN A 2 17.77 -2.66 -13.21
C ASN A 2 17.88 -4.14 -12.79
N ILE A 3 18.31 -4.39 -11.56
CA ILE A 3 18.61 -5.75 -11.07
C ILE A 3 17.49 -6.20 -10.13
N PRO A 4 16.75 -7.28 -10.45
CA PRO A 4 15.76 -7.83 -9.55
C PRO A 4 16.42 -8.47 -8.33
N VAL A 5 15.87 -8.21 -7.15
CA VAL A 5 16.25 -8.89 -5.91
C VAL A 5 15.02 -9.51 -5.27
N THR A 6 15.18 -10.68 -4.70
CA THR A 6 14.11 -11.43 -4.05
C THR A 6 14.51 -11.75 -2.61
N TYR A 7 13.58 -11.61 -1.69
CA TYR A 7 13.82 -12.00 -0.30
C TYR A 7 13.72 -13.52 -0.14
N ASN A 8 14.80 -14.12 0.30
CA ASN A 8 14.85 -15.54 0.65
C ASN A 8 14.52 -15.71 2.14
N VAL A 9 13.33 -16.24 2.41
CA VAL A 9 12.83 -16.42 3.78
C VAL A 9 13.70 -17.39 4.61
N SER A 10 14.33 -18.40 3.97
CA SER A 10 15.13 -19.40 4.66
C SER A 10 16.48 -18.88 5.12
N THR A 11 17.06 -17.93 4.39
CA THR A 11 18.36 -17.33 4.73
C THR A 11 18.21 -15.91 5.32
N GLU A 12 16.98 -15.38 5.34
CA GLU A 12 16.67 -14.00 5.76
C GLU A 12 17.47 -12.94 4.98
N GLN A 13 17.76 -13.21 3.71
CA GLN A 13 18.58 -12.34 2.87
C GLN A 13 17.87 -11.96 1.57
N TRP A 14 18.17 -10.78 1.07
CA TRP A 14 17.86 -10.38 -0.29
C TRP A 14 18.90 -10.92 -1.25
N VAL A 15 18.46 -11.64 -2.28
CA VAL A 15 19.33 -12.29 -3.26
C VAL A 15 18.96 -11.86 -4.67
N THR A 16 19.97 -11.80 -5.54
CA THR A 16 19.77 -11.64 -6.99
C THR A 16 19.43 -13.00 -7.62
N ASP A 17 18.95 -13.01 -8.85
CA ASP A 17 18.64 -14.23 -9.60
C ASP A 17 19.90 -15.03 -10.05
N GLY A 18 21.09 -14.58 -9.71
CA GLY A 18 22.38 -15.18 -10.10
C GLY A 18 22.81 -14.86 -11.53
N THR A 19 21.92 -14.43 -12.40
CA THR A 19 22.26 -14.02 -13.77
C THR A 19 22.64 -12.54 -13.86
N HIS A 20 22.20 -11.76 -12.88
CA HIS A 20 22.45 -10.33 -12.75
C HIS A 20 23.13 -10.04 -11.40
N PRO A 21 24.44 -10.32 -11.27
CA PRO A 21 25.11 -10.08 -10.01
C PRO A 21 25.12 -8.58 -9.67
N LEU A 22 24.85 -8.28 -8.41
CA LEU A 22 25.02 -6.94 -7.88
C LEU A 22 26.48 -6.73 -7.51
N TYR A 23 27.17 -5.90 -8.26
CA TYR A 23 28.53 -5.49 -7.91
C TYR A 23 28.46 -4.31 -6.95
N ALA A 24 29.10 -4.46 -5.81
CA ALA A 24 29.24 -3.38 -4.86
C ALA A 24 30.49 -2.56 -5.20
N TYR A 25 30.33 -1.26 -5.26
CA TYR A 25 31.42 -0.31 -5.45
C TYR A 25 31.43 0.66 -4.28
N ASP A 26 32.59 0.94 -3.75
CA ASP A 26 32.77 2.01 -2.77
C ASP A 26 32.32 3.33 -3.39
N ASP A 27 31.68 4.16 -2.59
CA ASP A 27 31.14 5.49 -3.00
C ASP A 27 29.99 5.46 -4.03
N ALA A 28 29.46 4.28 -4.39
CA ALA A 28 28.31 4.19 -5.27
C ALA A 28 27.02 4.45 -4.51
N THR A 29 26.09 5.19 -5.12
CA THR A 29 24.72 5.33 -4.67
C THR A 29 23.85 4.32 -5.40
N TYR A 30 23.13 3.51 -4.64
CA TYR A 30 22.20 2.51 -5.14
C TYR A 30 20.79 3.09 -5.06
N LEU A 31 20.11 3.14 -6.20
CA LEU A 31 18.68 3.49 -6.26
C LEU A 31 17.88 2.21 -6.14
N ILE A 32 16.95 2.17 -5.19
CA ILE A 32 16.15 0.99 -4.90
C ILE A 32 14.66 1.36 -4.94
N TYR A 33 13.84 0.44 -5.44
CA TYR A 33 12.39 0.61 -5.44
C TYR A 33 11.67 -0.74 -5.33
N TYR A 34 10.44 -0.69 -4.91
CA TYR A 34 9.52 -1.82 -4.82
C TYR A 34 8.11 -1.36 -5.21
N PRO A 35 7.32 -2.16 -5.92
CA PRO A 35 7.65 -3.47 -6.50
C PRO A 35 8.57 -3.36 -7.73
N TYR A 36 9.25 -4.47 -8.07
CA TYR A 36 10.13 -4.53 -9.23
C TYR A 36 9.34 -4.41 -10.54
N ASP A 37 9.84 -3.60 -11.46
CA ASP A 37 9.35 -3.47 -12.83
C ASP A 37 10.52 -3.51 -13.81
N SER A 38 10.54 -4.51 -14.70
CA SER A 38 11.60 -4.69 -15.69
C SER A 38 11.72 -3.56 -16.72
N ALA A 39 10.66 -2.77 -16.91
CA ALA A 39 10.65 -1.65 -17.83
C ALA A 39 11.45 -0.43 -17.33
N ILE A 40 11.72 -0.36 -16.02
CA ILE A 40 12.45 0.76 -15.43
C ILE A 40 13.95 0.59 -15.68
N THR A 41 14.53 1.45 -16.49
CA THR A 41 15.96 1.41 -16.84
C THR A 41 16.60 2.79 -16.77
N GLY A 42 17.93 2.83 -16.52
CA GLY A 42 18.77 4.02 -16.65
C GLY A 42 18.41 5.15 -15.68
N ALA A 43 17.82 4.88 -14.51
CA ALA A 43 17.63 5.89 -13.47
C ALA A 43 19.00 6.33 -12.92
N VAL A 44 19.20 7.64 -12.80
CA VAL A 44 20.47 8.24 -12.37
C VAL A 44 20.35 9.00 -11.03
N SER A 45 19.13 9.22 -10.57
CA SER A 45 18.83 9.85 -9.28
C SER A 45 17.49 9.37 -8.73
N GLU A 46 17.22 9.62 -7.46
CA GLU A 46 15.92 9.30 -6.85
C GLU A 46 14.77 10.05 -7.53
N ALA A 47 14.97 11.31 -7.90
CA ALA A 47 13.97 12.10 -8.60
C ALA A 47 13.69 11.55 -10.01
N ASP A 48 14.72 11.11 -10.74
CA ASP A 48 14.56 10.45 -12.03
C ASP A 48 13.84 9.11 -11.91
N LEU A 49 14.21 8.31 -10.91
CA LEU A 49 13.52 7.05 -10.62
C LEU A 49 12.04 7.30 -10.29
N ALA A 50 11.73 8.28 -9.45
CA ALA A 50 10.36 8.65 -9.13
C ALA A 50 9.58 9.11 -10.38
N GLY A 51 10.22 9.85 -11.28
CA GLY A 51 9.65 10.25 -12.57
C GLY A 51 9.30 9.06 -13.47
N LYS A 52 10.19 8.07 -13.54
CA LYS A 52 9.96 6.83 -14.31
C LYS A 52 8.83 5.97 -13.71
N LEU A 53 8.63 6.02 -12.41
CA LEU A 53 7.59 5.30 -11.69
C LEU A 53 6.28 6.10 -11.55
N ASN A 54 6.19 7.28 -12.15
CA ASN A 54 5.00 8.15 -12.05
C ASN A 54 3.73 7.53 -12.64
N SER A 55 3.85 6.57 -13.54
CA SER A 55 2.74 5.81 -14.11
C SER A 55 2.35 4.56 -13.30
N PHE A 56 2.96 4.33 -12.14
CA PHE A 56 2.62 3.20 -11.30
C PHE A 56 1.18 3.28 -10.83
N ILE A 57 0.44 2.19 -11.03
CA ILE A 57 -0.96 2.06 -10.66
C ILE A 57 -1.08 0.93 -9.62
N PRO A 58 -1.64 1.19 -8.43
CA PRO A 58 -1.96 0.16 -7.46
C PRO A 58 -2.92 -0.89 -8.04
N ASN A 59 -2.87 -2.12 -7.52
CA ASN A 59 -3.79 -3.17 -7.94
C ASN A 59 -5.25 -2.76 -7.65
N VAL A 60 -6.13 -3.03 -8.58
CA VAL A 60 -7.59 -2.83 -8.44
C VAL A 60 -8.15 -3.70 -7.31
N ASP A 61 -7.76 -4.96 -7.28
CA ASP A 61 -8.07 -5.90 -6.20
C ASP A 61 -6.86 -6.03 -5.26
N GLN A 62 -6.99 -5.50 -4.05
CA GLN A 62 -5.98 -5.55 -3.00
C GLN A 62 -6.38 -6.49 -1.85
N SER A 63 -7.35 -7.39 -2.05
CA SER A 63 -7.87 -8.27 -1.01
C SER A 63 -6.85 -9.26 -0.46
N THR A 64 -5.86 -9.63 -1.25
CA THR A 64 -4.78 -10.51 -0.79
C THR A 64 -3.59 -9.71 -0.26
N ARG A 65 -2.86 -10.28 0.73
CA ARG A 65 -1.62 -9.68 1.24
C ARG A 65 -0.61 -9.41 0.12
N LYS A 66 -0.54 -10.29 -0.87
CA LYS A 66 0.36 -10.14 -2.03
C LYS A 66 0.00 -8.91 -2.87
N ASN A 67 -1.26 -8.78 -3.27
CA ASN A 67 -1.72 -7.66 -4.09
C ASN A 67 -1.67 -6.34 -3.33
N PHE A 68 -2.02 -6.35 -2.05
CA PHE A 68 -1.91 -5.19 -1.17
C PHE A 68 -0.45 -4.72 -1.08
N ALA A 69 0.49 -5.61 -0.77
CA ALA A 69 1.91 -5.26 -0.70
C ALA A 69 2.45 -4.78 -2.06
N ALA A 70 2.07 -5.43 -3.17
CA ALA A 70 2.48 -5.02 -4.52
C ALA A 70 1.86 -3.69 -4.98
N SER A 71 0.88 -3.15 -4.27
CA SER A 71 0.30 -1.82 -4.52
C SER A 71 1.07 -0.68 -3.86
N ASP A 72 2.01 -0.99 -2.96
CA ASP A 72 2.75 0.00 -2.17
C ASP A 72 4.10 0.31 -2.85
N LEU A 73 4.09 1.30 -3.73
CA LEU A 73 5.32 1.79 -4.33
C LEU A 73 6.21 2.42 -3.26
N MET A 74 7.41 1.89 -3.12
CA MET A 74 8.45 2.42 -2.24
C MET A 74 9.71 2.75 -3.05
N ILE A 75 10.36 3.86 -2.72
CA ILE A 75 11.58 4.34 -3.37
C ILE A 75 12.57 4.75 -2.30
N GLY A 76 13.85 4.54 -2.56
CA GLY A 76 14.91 4.99 -1.68
C GLY A 76 16.29 4.75 -2.23
N THR A 77 17.26 4.96 -1.36
CA THR A 77 18.68 4.80 -1.67
C THR A 77 19.32 3.79 -0.74
N GLY A 78 20.37 3.18 -1.24
CA GLY A 78 21.23 2.31 -0.47
C GLY A 78 22.67 2.81 -0.42
N THR A 79 23.34 2.55 0.68
CA THR A 79 24.76 2.83 0.87
C THR A 79 25.49 1.55 1.27
N LEU A 80 26.66 1.35 0.71
CA LEU A 80 27.51 0.23 1.08
C LEU A 80 28.18 0.53 2.45
N SER A 81 28.19 -0.46 3.34
CA SER A 81 28.88 -0.40 4.62
C SER A 81 29.60 -1.74 4.84
N GLY A 82 30.87 -1.78 4.53
CA GLY A 82 31.64 -3.03 4.44
C GLY A 82 31.10 -3.91 3.30
N THR A 83 30.61 -5.10 3.62
CA THR A 83 29.99 -6.03 2.66
C THR A 83 28.47 -5.97 2.62
N GLU A 84 27.87 -5.06 3.39
CA GLU A 84 26.41 -4.94 3.51
C GLU A 84 25.89 -3.71 2.78
N LEU A 85 24.86 -3.86 1.95
CA LEU A 85 24.13 -2.76 1.37
C LEU A 85 22.95 -2.39 2.30
N LYS A 86 23.08 -1.24 2.98
CA LYS A 86 22.03 -0.70 3.84
C LYS A 86 21.05 0.13 3.01
N VAL A 87 19.78 -0.21 3.08
CA VAL A 87 18.72 0.38 2.26
C VAL A 87 17.67 1.02 3.15
N THR A 88 17.24 2.23 2.80
CA THR A 88 16.08 2.87 3.40
C THR A 88 15.06 3.17 2.30
N LEU A 89 13.88 2.54 2.38
CA LEU A 89 12.77 2.77 1.48
C LEU A 89 11.73 3.69 2.13
N GLN A 90 11.16 4.58 1.34
CA GLN A 90 10.07 5.46 1.74
C GLN A 90 8.83 5.13 0.91
N HIS A 91 7.67 5.06 1.56
CA HIS A 91 6.40 4.88 0.88
C HIS A 91 6.09 6.06 -0.03
N TYR A 92 5.74 5.76 -1.26
CA TYR A 92 5.37 6.74 -2.27
C TYR A 92 3.86 6.85 -2.44
N MET A 93 3.14 5.79 -2.10
CA MET A 93 1.69 5.73 -2.08
C MET A 93 1.11 6.18 -0.73
N SER A 94 -0.19 6.23 -0.63
CA SER A 94 -0.92 6.55 0.58
C SER A 94 -1.71 5.33 1.08
N LEU A 95 -1.56 5.00 2.35
CA LEU A 95 -2.34 3.95 3.00
C LEU A 95 -3.64 4.54 3.55
N VAL A 96 -4.77 3.93 3.20
CA VAL A 96 -6.07 4.20 3.83
C VAL A 96 -6.45 3.02 4.71
N VAL A 97 -6.87 3.34 5.92
CA VAL A 97 -7.33 2.37 6.92
C VAL A 97 -8.76 2.72 7.30
N LEU A 98 -9.70 1.92 6.87
CA LEU A 98 -11.08 2.00 7.30
C LEU A 98 -11.26 1.19 8.60
N CYS A 99 -11.88 1.81 9.58
CA CYS A 99 -12.23 1.19 10.86
C CYS A 99 -13.75 1.21 10.99
N PRO A 100 -14.48 0.27 10.37
CA PRO A 100 -15.93 0.26 10.42
C PRO A 100 -16.40 0.17 11.86
N GLN A 101 -17.14 1.17 12.31
CA GLN A 101 -17.75 1.17 13.64
C GLN A 101 -19.22 0.86 13.51
N GLY A 102 -19.78 0.14 14.48
CA GLY A 102 -21.22 -0.02 14.56
C GLY A 102 -21.91 1.32 14.79
N ASN A 103 -23.07 1.48 14.18
CA ASN A 103 -23.86 2.68 14.41
C ASN A 103 -24.41 2.70 15.83
N LYS A 104 -24.32 3.88 16.45
CA LYS A 104 -24.96 4.17 17.73
C LYS A 104 -26.36 4.74 17.47
N TYR A 105 -27.35 4.13 18.07
CA TYR A 105 -28.75 4.65 18.06
C TYR A 105 -29.17 4.97 19.48
N ILE A 106 -29.79 6.13 19.66
CA ILE A 106 -30.38 6.57 20.93
C ILE A 106 -31.89 6.61 20.75
N ALA A 107 -32.62 5.86 21.57
CA ALA A 107 -34.06 5.86 21.60
C ALA A 107 -34.53 6.06 23.06
N GLY A 108 -34.87 7.29 23.42
CA GLY A 108 -35.14 7.68 24.82
C GLY A 108 -33.88 7.50 25.67
N ASP A 109 -34.00 6.74 26.75
CA ASP A 109 -32.89 6.44 27.67
C ASP A 109 -32.07 5.22 27.26
N TYR A 110 -32.38 4.62 26.13
CA TYR A 110 -31.68 3.42 25.63
C TYR A 110 -30.68 3.75 24.53
N GLU A 111 -29.48 3.17 24.66
CA GLU A 111 -28.42 3.22 23.68
C GLU A 111 -28.26 1.84 23.02
N TYR A 112 -28.39 1.80 21.69
CA TYR A 112 -28.21 0.60 20.90
C TYR A 112 -26.97 0.76 20.00
N HIS A 113 -26.17 -0.30 19.94
CA HIS A 113 -25.04 -0.40 19.02
C HIS A 113 -25.32 -1.46 17.95
N SER A 114 -25.35 -1.05 16.69
CA SER A 114 -25.38 -1.98 15.57
C SER A 114 -23.95 -2.40 15.27
N LEU A 115 -23.67 -3.68 15.40
CA LEU A 115 -22.34 -4.21 15.11
C LEU A 115 -22.13 -4.38 13.59
N TYR A 116 -20.98 -3.95 13.11
CA TYR A 116 -20.50 -4.28 11.78
C TYR A 116 -20.18 -5.78 11.69
N THR A 117 -20.57 -6.43 10.59
CA THR A 117 -20.28 -7.86 10.35
C THR A 117 -19.36 -8.10 9.16
N SER A 118 -19.57 -7.39 8.04
CA SER A 118 -18.74 -7.54 6.85
C SER A 118 -18.85 -6.32 5.92
N ILE A 119 -17.79 -6.01 5.19
CA ILE A 119 -17.86 -5.08 4.07
C ILE A 119 -18.41 -5.83 2.87
N THR A 120 -19.43 -5.28 2.21
CA THR A 120 -20.09 -5.88 1.05
C THR A 120 -19.59 -5.27 -0.25
N SER A 121 -19.14 -4.02 -0.24
CA SER A 121 -18.51 -3.39 -1.39
C SER A 121 -17.54 -2.29 -0.95
N LEU A 122 -16.50 -2.11 -1.75
CA LEU A 122 -15.56 -0.98 -1.69
C LEU A 122 -15.37 -0.45 -3.11
N GLN A 123 -15.42 0.86 -3.24
CA GLN A 123 -14.94 1.58 -4.44
C GLN A 123 -14.16 2.79 -3.96
N ALA A 124 -12.86 2.83 -4.26
CA ALA A 124 -11.97 3.93 -3.91
C ALA A 124 -11.10 4.27 -5.12
N GLY A 125 -11.58 5.20 -5.97
CA GLY A 125 -11.04 5.36 -7.31
C GLY A 125 -11.20 4.04 -8.09
N ASP A 126 -10.09 3.48 -8.57
CA ASP A 126 -10.07 2.20 -9.28
C ASP A 126 -10.02 0.98 -8.36
N VAL A 127 -9.75 1.16 -7.06
CA VAL A 127 -9.66 0.05 -6.10
C VAL A 127 -11.05 -0.44 -5.72
N THR A 128 -11.30 -1.74 -5.91
CA THR A 128 -12.60 -2.39 -5.66
C THR A 128 -12.57 -3.39 -4.51
N ALA A 129 -11.39 -3.73 -4.00
CA ALA A 129 -11.24 -4.60 -2.84
C ALA A 129 -10.00 -4.23 -2.03
N GLY A 130 -10.11 -4.20 -0.71
CA GLY A 130 -9.04 -3.94 0.23
C GLY A 130 -8.59 -5.18 0.99
N TYR A 131 -7.48 -5.09 1.68
CA TYR A 131 -6.90 -6.13 2.51
C TYR A 131 -7.47 -6.08 3.93
N GLU A 132 -7.99 -7.21 4.40
CA GLU A 132 -8.44 -7.40 5.77
C GLU A 132 -7.38 -8.19 6.56
N PRO A 133 -6.62 -7.56 7.47
CA PRO A 133 -5.58 -8.26 8.24
C PRO A 133 -6.13 -9.10 9.40
N GLY A 134 -7.43 -9.09 9.67
CA GLY A 134 -8.08 -9.81 10.78
C GLY A 134 -8.18 -9.00 12.08
N ASP A 135 -7.84 -7.71 12.05
CA ASP A 135 -7.93 -6.79 13.19
C ASP A 135 -9.19 -5.90 13.16
N GLY A 136 -10.16 -6.25 12.31
CA GLY A 136 -11.39 -5.48 12.12
C GLY A 136 -11.23 -4.23 11.27
N THR A 137 -10.08 -4.05 10.63
CA THR A 137 -9.85 -2.95 9.68
C THR A 137 -9.84 -3.44 8.24
N LEU A 138 -10.22 -2.56 7.30
CA LEU A 138 -9.98 -2.73 5.88
C LEU A 138 -8.91 -1.75 5.43
N ARG A 139 -7.88 -2.23 4.74
CA ARG A 139 -6.74 -1.44 4.30
C ARG A 139 -6.59 -1.48 2.80
N PHE A 140 -6.28 -0.35 2.20
CA PHE A 140 -5.97 -0.25 0.78
C PHE A 140 -5.02 0.91 0.49
N ILE A 141 -4.33 0.80 -0.63
CA ILE A 141 -3.32 1.73 -1.10
C ILE A 141 -3.90 2.55 -2.25
N LEU A 142 -3.74 3.87 -2.17
CA LEU A 142 -4.17 4.81 -3.20
C LEU A 142 -3.00 5.65 -3.72
N PRO A 143 -3.05 6.10 -4.98
CA PRO A 143 -2.11 7.10 -5.48
C PRO A 143 -2.28 8.41 -4.70
N PRO A 144 -1.19 9.11 -4.38
CA PRO A 144 -1.24 10.39 -3.68
C PRO A 144 -1.73 11.52 -4.59
N SER A 145 -2.20 12.60 -3.97
CA SER A 145 -2.53 13.88 -4.63
C SER A 145 -3.69 13.83 -5.63
N VAL A 146 -4.43 12.73 -5.69
CA VAL A 146 -5.64 12.60 -6.50
C VAL A 146 -6.84 12.63 -5.57
N SER A 147 -7.76 13.58 -5.77
CA SER A 147 -9.03 13.60 -5.04
C SER A 147 -9.83 12.34 -5.38
N THR A 148 -10.12 11.54 -4.38
CA THR A 148 -10.70 10.20 -4.55
C THR A 148 -11.96 10.08 -3.71
N ASP A 149 -13.04 9.66 -4.34
CA ASP A 149 -14.26 9.25 -3.64
C ASP A 149 -14.10 7.81 -3.17
N ILE A 150 -14.36 7.60 -1.88
CA ILE A 150 -14.37 6.30 -1.24
C ILE A 150 -15.81 5.98 -0.91
N ALA A 151 -16.41 5.03 -1.61
CA ALA A 151 -17.73 4.51 -1.36
C ALA A 151 -17.62 3.11 -0.75
N ILE A 152 -18.28 2.89 0.37
CA ILE A 152 -18.33 1.60 1.05
C ILE A 152 -19.78 1.22 1.35
N SER A 153 -20.07 -0.08 1.26
CA SER A 153 -21.27 -0.68 1.81
C SER A 153 -20.89 -1.82 2.73
N TYR A 154 -21.63 -1.99 3.80
CA TYR A 154 -21.37 -3.06 4.77
C TYR A 154 -22.67 -3.64 5.32
N THR A 155 -22.60 -4.83 5.89
CA THR A 155 -23.72 -5.47 6.55
C THR A 155 -23.61 -5.30 8.06
N THR A 156 -24.71 -5.02 8.72
CA THR A 156 -24.82 -5.01 10.19
C THR A 156 -25.40 -6.32 10.71
N ALA A 157 -25.32 -6.53 12.01
CA ALA A 157 -25.89 -7.70 12.68
C ALA A 157 -27.40 -7.85 12.46
N GLU A 158 -28.10 -6.73 12.20
CA GLU A 158 -29.54 -6.69 11.89
C GLU A 158 -29.82 -6.86 10.38
N SER A 159 -28.82 -7.31 9.60
CA SER A 159 -28.93 -7.54 8.16
C SER A 159 -29.27 -6.27 7.35
N ARG A 160 -28.93 -5.11 7.87
CA ARG A 160 -29.01 -3.85 7.11
C ARG A 160 -27.74 -3.67 6.30
N THR A 161 -27.84 -2.97 5.17
CA THR A 161 -26.71 -2.71 4.26
C THR A 161 -26.54 -1.20 4.03
N PRO A 162 -26.09 -0.44 5.05
CA PRO A 162 -25.80 0.97 4.88
C PRO A 162 -24.64 1.21 3.91
N SER A 163 -24.67 2.37 3.25
CA SER A 163 -23.64 2.83 2.34
C SER A 163 -23.16 4.21 2.76
N TYR A 164 -21.87 4.43 2.64
CA TYR A 164 -21.24 5.74 2.90
C TYR A 164 -20.31 6.11 1.76
N THR A 165 -20.27 7.41 1.48
CA THR A 165 -19.29 7.98 0.55
C THR A 165 -18.59 9.14 1.24
N LEU A 166 -17.28 9.18 1.12
CA LEU A 166 -16.47 10.31 1.54
C LEU A 166 -15.44 10.63 0.45
N THR A 167 -15.11 11.91 0.32
CA THR A 167 -14.07 12.37 -0.60
C THR A 167 -12.81 12.70 0.21
N MET A 168 -11.64 12.22 -0.22
CA MET A 168 -10.37 12.58 0.37
C MET A 168 -9.28 12.77 -0.70
N THR A 169 -8.25 13.52 -0.34
CA THR A 169 -7.02 13.61 -1.14
C THR A 169 -5.89 12.92 -0.39
N PRO A 170 -5.51 11.70 -0.82
CA PRO A 170 -4.41 10.96 -0.18
C PRO A 170 -3.09 11.73 -0.23
N THR A 171 -2.28 11.61 0.80
CA THR A 171 -0.98 12.29 0.87
C THR A 171 0.15 11.27 0.77
N LYS A 172 1.14 11.56 -0.07
CA LYS A 172 2.33 10.73 -0.28
C LYS A 172 2.98 10.31 1.04
N GLY A 173 3.22 9.02 1.18
CA GLY A 173 3.91 8.44 2.32
C GLY A 173 3.18 8.59 3.66
N LYS A 174 1.88 8.89 3.61
CA LYS A 174 1.05 9.02 4.83
C LYS A 174 -0.01 7.95 4.86
N TYR A 175 -0.51 7.68 6.07
CA TYR A 175 -1.74 6.91 6.22
C TYR A 175 -2.87 7.81 6.70
N SER A 176 -4.08 7.48 6.28
CA SER A 176 -5.31 8.13 6.72
C SER A 176 -6.21 7.09 7.37
N LYS A 177 -6.64 7.38 8.59
CA LYS A 177 -7.59 6.53 9.32
C LYS A 177 -8.99 7.13 9.23
N ILE A 178 -9.95 6.32 8.85
CA ILE A 178 -11.37 6.67 8.71
C ILE A 178 -12.15 5.80 9.71
N ASN A 179 -12.89 6.44 10.61
CA ASN A 179 -13.72 5.77 11.63
C ASN A 179 -15.19 5.96 11.29
#